data_dfb57ad211d7a5a76d46e4f6cc40b37c
#
_entry.id   dfb57ad211d7a5a76d46e4f6cc40b37c
#
_cell.length_a   1.000
_cell.length_b   1.000
_cell.length_c   1.000
_cell.angle_alpha   90.00
_cell.angle_beta   90.00
_cell.angle_gamma   90.00
#
_symmetry.space_group_name_H-M   'P 1'
#
loop_
_entity.id
_entity.type
_entity.pdbx_description
1 polymer ?
#
loop_
_entity_poly.entity_id
_entity_poly.type
_entity_poly.pdbx_seq_one_letter_code
_entity_poly.pdbx_strand_id
1 'polypeptide(L)'
;ITKSHQRARSPFFKDFLHLNVAMMISNNALVPDHDKFDTLASAPSEWPFLYRGMRMNGWGADDRKFYLVGNPIIWWGSSCSLIAAVFILTWYLLRRQRRIHDMPPTAWDDFLFGLKVGWIGWFLQYFPFLLMGRVTYLHHYLPTLYFAVLVLVHLLDHFLWNDVTARTSMDWSIFLRTGRVVSTKLNPFVHDTAATVPGKPLSPQIKNVTFAAIAAVVTVVFFWFSGASFGMVLSL
;
A
#
# COMPACT_ATOMS: atom_id res chain seq x y z
N ILE A 1 41.05 -42.43 4.15
CA ILE A 1 40.08 -42.35 5.29
C ILE A 1 39.87 -40.88 5.58
N THR A 2 38.86 -40.33 4.98
CA THR A 2 38.45 -38.92 5.17
C THR A 2 37.70 -38.80 6.51
N LYS A 3 38.34 -38.18 7.50
CA LYS A 3 37.68 -37.77 8.75
C LYS A 3 36.57 -36.82 8.41
N SER A 4 35.30 -37.24 8.49
CA SER A 4 34.16 -36.38 8.49
C SER A 4 34.25 -35.48 9.73
N HIS A 5 34.59 -34.22 9.56
CA HIS A 5 34.43 -33.22 10.60
C HIS A 5 32.93 -33.10 10.90
N GLN A 6 32.47 -33.80 11.94
CA GLN A 6 31.21 -33.50 12.58
C GLN A 6 31.32 -32.07 13.12
N ARG A 7 30.79 -31.10 12.36
CA ARG A 7 30.60 -29.74 12.88
C ARG A 7 29.67 -29.84 14.08
N ALA A 8 30.21 -29.55 15.26
CA ALA A 8 29.41 -29.40 16.46
C ALA A 8 28.26 -28.41 16.12
N ARG A 9 27.01 -28.85 16.33
CA ARG A 9 25.84 -27.96 16.16
C ARG A 9 26.00 -26.81 17.13
N SER A 10 26.19 -25.61 16.59
CA SER A 10 26.15 -24.40 17.41
C SER A 10 24.70 -24.14 17.89
N PRO A 11 24.52 -23.50 19.06
CA PRO A 11 23.19 -23.19 19.57
C PRO A 11 22.45 -22.29 18.56
N PHE A 12 21.21 -22.62 18.27
CA PHE A 12 20.35 -21.88 17.31
C PHE A 12 20.44 -20.36 17.49
N PHE A 13 20.42 -19.88 18.73
CA PHE A 13 20.45 -18.45 19.03
C PHE A 13 21.76 -17.78 18.58
N LYS A 14 22.87 -18.45 18.71
CA LYS A 14 24.18 -17.97 18.27
C LYS A 14 24.24 -17.88 16.74
N ASP A 15 23.76 -18.92 16.06
CA ASP A 15 23.72 -18.96 14.60
C ASP A 15 22.75 -17.93 14.04
N PHE A 16 21.59 -17.75 14.66
CA PHE A 16 20.61 -16.74 14.32
C PHE A 16 21.21 -15.32 14.43
N LEU A 17 21.84 -15.01 15.56
CA LEU A 17 22.47 -13.71 15.76
C LEU A 17 23.61 -13.47 14.75
N HIS A 18 24.50 -14.47 14.59
CA HIS A 18 25.60 -14.40 13.64
C HIS A 18 25.10 -14.18 12.20
N LEU A 19 24.06 -14.90 11.79
CA LEU A 19 23.48 -14.76 10.47
C LEU A 19 22.91 -13.37 10.25
N ASN A 20 22.15 -12.83 11.23
CA ASN A 20 21.58 -11.48 11.11
C ASN A 20 22.68 -10.42 11.03
N VAL A 21 23.74 -10.51 11.83
CA VAL A 21 24.88 -9.62 11.77
C VAL A 21 25.61 -9.73 10.43
N ALA A 22 25.84 -10.94 9.94
CA ALA A 22 26.46 -11.16 8.64
C ALA A 22 25.61 -10.58 7.50
N MET A 23 24.29 -10.74 7.55
CA MET A 23 23.36 -10.15 6.58
C MET A 23 23.39 -8.61 6.63
N MET A 24 23.43 -8.01 7.82
CA MET A 24 23.58 -6.56 7.98
C MET A 24 24.88 -6.04 7.37
N ILE A 25 26.00 -6.70 7.67
CA ILE A 25 27.31 -6.33 7.12
C ILE A 25 27.31 -6.46 5.59
N SER A 26 26.80 -7.58 5.07
CA SER A 26 26.70 -7.83 3.63
C SER A 26 25.82 -6.78 2.94
N ASN A 27 24.71 -6.40 3.54
CA ASN A 27 23.82 -5.36 3.02
C ASN A 27 24.49 -3.97 3.00
N ASN A 28 25.26 -3.64 4.04
CA ASN A 28 25.94 -2.35 4.12
C ASN A 28 27.17 -2.26 3.20
N ALA A 29 27.68 -3.40 2.71
CA ALA A 29 28.78 -3.44 1.76
C ALA A 29 28.39 -3.06 0.31
N LEU A 30 27.09 -3.01 0.00
CA LEU A 30 26.55 -2.64 -1.31
C LEU A 30 26.46 -1.12 -1.47
N VAL A 31 27.61 -0.42 -1.34
CA VAL A 31 27.71 1.02 -1.55
C VAL A 31 27.63 1.32 -3.06
N PRO A 32 26.88 2.37 -3.46
CA PRO A 32 26.86 2.81 -4.87
C PRO A 32 28.27 3.18 -5.33
N ASP A 33 28.70 2.61 -6.45
CA ASP A 33 29.93 2.98 -7.12
C ASP A 33 29.62 4.16 -8.04
N HIS A 34 30.18 5.34 -7.76
CA HIS A 34 29.95 6.53 -8.56
C HIS A 34 30.55 6.45 -9.98
N ASP A 35 31.53 5.58 -10.16
CA ASP A 35 32.22 5.40 -11.46
C ASP A 35 31.52 4.36 -12.34
N LYS A 36 30.57 3.59 -11.77
CA LYS A 36 29.80 2.57 -12.50
C LYS A 36 28.33 2.91 -12.50
N PHE A 37 27.84 3.30 -13.66
CA PHE A 37 26.41 3.52 -13.85
C PHE A 37 25.66 2.17 -13.85
N ASP A 38 24.92 1.89 -12.77
CA ASP A 38 24.01 0.74 -12.71
C ASP A 38 22.66 1.13 -13.33
N THR A 39 22.40 0.56 -14.52
CA THR A 39 21.14 0.80 -15.27
C THR A 39 19.90 0.24 -14.57
N LEU A 40 20.06 -0.63 -13.58
CA LEU A 40 18.97 -1.26 -12.83
C LEU A 40 18.65 -0.52 -11.54
N ALA A 41 19.64 0.22 -11.00
CA ALA A 41 19.46 0.97 -9.77
C ALA A 41 18.47 2.14 -9.97
N SER A 42 17.67 2.38 -8.95
CA SER A 42 16.75 3.50 -8.89
C SER A 42 16.71 4.10 -7.49
N ALA A 43 16.64 5.43 -7.42
CA ALA A 43 16.54 6.12 -6.14
C ALA A 43 15.15 5.89 -5.49
N PRO A 44 15.07 5.75 -4.15
CA PRO A 44 13.79 5.58 -3.49
C PRO A 44 12.80 6.71 -3.80
N SER A 45 13.27 7.95 -3.97
CA SER A 45 12.44 9.10 -4.33
C SER A 45 11.72 8.98 -5.69
N GLU A 46 12.22 8.12 -6.60
CA GLU A 46 11.65 7.90 -7.91
C GLU A 46 10.46 6.90 -7.88
N TRP A 47 10.39 6.06 -6.84
CA TRP A 47 9.46 4.93 -6.78
C TRP A 47 7.99 5.33 -6.67
N PRO A 48 7.59 6.30 -5.83
CA PRO A 48 6.17 6.67 -5.72
C PRO A 48 5.56 7.14 -7.03
N PHE A 49 6.39 7.71 -7.92
CA PHE A 49 5.96 8.25 -9.21
C PHE A 49 6.25 7.32 -10.39
N LEU A 50 6.84 6.15 -10.12
CA LEU A 50 7.24 5.19 -11.17
C LEU A 50 8.05 5.89 -12.29
N TYR A 51 9.04 6.69 -11.90
CA TYR A 51 9.81 7.48 -12.85
C TYR A 51 10.59 6.60 -13.84
N ARG A 52 11.09 5.45 -13.39
CA ARG A 52 11.74 4.43 -14.19
C ARG A 52 11.21 3.05 -13.82
N GLY A 53 10.90 2.23 -14.84
CA GLY A 53 10.71 0.81 -14.66
C GLY A 53 12.05 0.08 -14.51
N MET A 54 12.03 -1.20 -14.22
CA MET A 54 13.23 -2.00 -14.00
C MET A 54 13.30 -3.16 -15.00
N ARG A 55 14.46 -3.36 -15.63
CA ARG A 55 14.72 -4.56 -16.43
C ARG A 55 14.85 -5.76 -15.49
N MET A 56 14.17 -6.86 -15.85
CA MET A 56 14.15 -8.06 -15.02
C MET A 56 15.19 -9.10 -15.47
N ASN A 57 15.70 -8.99 -16.71
CA ASN A 57 16.68 -9.91 -17.28
C ASN A 57 17.67 -9.18 -18.17
N GLY A 58 18.70 -9.91 -18.65
CA GLY A 58 19.60 -9.44 -19.70
C GLY A 58 18.83 -9.19 -21.01
N TRP A 59 19.24 -8.15 -21.77
CA TRP A 59 18.63 -7.82 -23.05
C TRP A 59 19.59 -8.19 -24.18
N GLY A 60 19.89 -9.49 -24.32
CA GLY A 60 20.57 -10.02 -25.48
C GLY A 60 19.72 -9.91 -26.76
N ALA A 61 20.32 -10.14 -27.91
CA ALA A 61 19.63 -10.02 -29.20
C ALA A 61 18.46 -11.01 -29.35
N ASP A 62 18.62 -12.22 -28.79
CA ASP A 62 17.64 -13.31 -28.91
C ASP A 62 16.79 -13.55 -27.65
N ASP A 63 17.00 -12.76 -26.61
CA ASP A 63 16.29 -12.93 -25.33
C ASP A 63 14.96 -12.22 -25.31
N ARG A 64 13.94 -12.85 -24.69
CA ARG A 64 12.70 -12.18 -24.34
C ARG A 64 12.99 -11.10 -23.29
N LYS A 65 12.55 -9.89 -23.57
CA LYS A 65 12.80 -8.72 -22.72
C LYS A 65 11.67 -8.55 -21.73
N PHE A 66 11.97 -8.71 -20.43
CA PHE A 66 11.02 -8.49 -19.34
C PHE A 66 11.33 -7.16 -18.66
N TYR A 67 10.29 -6.37 -18.48
CA TYR A 67 10.40 -5.06 -17.87
C TYR A 67 9.34 -4.89 -16.79
N LEU A 68 9.76 -4.61 -15.55
CA LEU A 68 8.85 -4.35 -14.45
C LEU A 68 8.30 -2.93 -14.60
N VAL A 69 7.06 -2.86 -15.06
CA VAL A 69 6.25 -1.63 -15.10
C VAL A 69 4.96 -1.93 -14.35
N GLY A 70 4.70 -1.18 -13.28
CA GLY A 70 3.42 -1.29 -12.59
C GLY A 70 2.27 -0.71 -13.43
N ASN A 71 1.03 -1.07 -13.10
CA ASN A 71 -0.13 -0.40 -13.68
C ASN A 71 -0.10 1.09 -13.27
N PRO A 72 0.08 2.05 -14.20
CA PRO A 72 0.27 3.45 -13.85
C PRO A 72 -0.94 4.06 -13.13
N ILE A 73 -2.15 3.62 -13.41
CA ILE A 73 -3.36 4.12 -12.76
C ILE A 73 -3.35 3.74 -11.27
N ILE A 74 -3.05 2.47 -10.98
CA ILE A 74 -2.96 2.01 -9.60
C ILE A 74 -1.78 2.68 -8.90
N TRP A 75 -0.63 2.77 -9.57
CA TRP A 75 0.60 3.30 -8.99
C TRP A 75 0.48 4.79 -8.67
N TRP A 76 0.11 5.59 -9.65
CA TRP A 76 -0.06 7.05 -9.45
C TRP A 76 -1.28 7.35 -8.60
N GLY A 77 -2.37 6.60 -8.79
CA GLY A 77 -3.57 6.74 -7.96
C GLY A 77 -3.28 6.50 -6.48
N SER A 78 -2.49 5.47 -6.16
CA SER A 78 -2.10 5.20 -4.77
C SER A 78 -1.16 6.27 -4.20
N SER A 79 -0.22 6.78 -4.99
CA SER A 79 0.66 7.88 -4.57
C SER A 79 -0.11 9.19 -4.34
N CYS A 80 -1.05 9.51 -5.25
CA CYS A 80 -1.96 10.66 -5.07
C CYS A 80 -2.87 10.48 -3.86
N SER A 81 -3.32 9.25 -3.58
CA SER A 81 -4.18 8.97 -2.43
C SER A 81 -3.48 9.18 -1.09
N LEU A 82 -2.19 8.90 -0.98
CA LEU A 82 -1.39 9.20 0.21
C LEU A 82 -1.38 10.70 0.52
N ILE A 83 -1.20 11.53 -0.51
CA ILE A 83 -1.22 12.99 -0.39
C ILE A 83 -2.64 13.46 -0.05
N ALA A 84 -3.64 12.97 -0.79
CA ALA A 84 -5.04 13.30 -0.58
C ALA A 84 -5.50 12.93 0.85
N ALA A 85 -5.05 11.79 1.39
CA ALA A 85 -5.37 11.36 2.75
C ALA A 85 -4.95 12.39 3.80
N VAL A 86 -3.76 12.98 3.65
CA VAL A 86 -3.26 14.02 4.57
C VAL A 86 -4.14 15.26 4.49
N PHE A 87 -4.49 15.71 3.27
CA PHE A 87 -5.36 16.89 3.08
C PHE A 87 -6.76 16.66 3.62
N ILE A 88 -7.35 15.49 3.35
CA ILE A 88 -8.69 15.13 3.80
C ILE A 88 -8.73 15.02 5.33
N LEU A 89 -7.75 14.34 5.92
CA LEU A 89 -7.63 14.23 7.37
C LEU A 89 -7.49 15.62 8.01
N THR A 90 -6.62 16.47 7.47
CA THR A 90 -6.42 17.84 7.95
C THR A 90 -7.72 18.63 7.85
N TRP A 91 -8.43 18.53 6.73
CA TRP A 91 -9.72 19.17 6.54
C TRP A 91 -10.75 18.75 7.58
N TYR A 92 -10.90 17.44 7.81
CA TYR A 92 -11.83 16.94 8.83
C TYR A 92 -11.43 17.36 10.25
N LEU A 93 -10.13 17.37 10.56
CA LEU A 93 -9.63 17.84 11.86
C LEU A 93 -9.93 19.33 12.08
N LEU A 94 -9.73 20.18 11.09
CA LEU A 94 -10.04 21.60 11.15
C LEU A 94 -11.54 21.84 11.34
N ARG A 95 -12.40 21.07 10.65
CA ARG A 95 -13.85 21.14 10.83
C ARG A 95 -14.26 20.69 12.24
N ARG A 96 -13.67 19.59 12.72
CA ARG A 96 -13.92 19.07 14.07
C ARG A 96 -13.49 20.05 15.17
N GLN A 97 -12.38 20.78 14.99
CA GLN A 97 -11.99 21.87 15.88
C GLN A 97 -13.06 22.98 15.96
N ARG A 98 -13.74 23.23 14.86
CA ARG A 98 -14.88 24.16 14.79
C ARG A 98 -16.21 23.57 15.25
N ARG A 99 -16.19 22.40 15.90
CA ARG A 99 -17.37 21.63 16.37
C ARG A 99 -18.32 21.20 15.25
N ILE A 100 -17.82 21.11 14.01
CA ILE A 100 -18.57 20.57 12.88
C ILE A 100 -18.17 19.09 12.73
N HIS A 101 -19.13 18.19 12.95
CA HIS A 101 -18.92 16.75 12.86
C HIS A 101 -19.52 16.26 11.53
N ASP A 102 -18.66 15.83 10.60
CA ASP A 102 -19.09 15.38 9.28
C ASP A 102 -19.58 13.93 9.28
N MET A 103 -19.22 13.18 10.33
CA MET A 103 -19.58 11.77 10.48
C MET A 103 -19.74 11.39 11.95
N PRO A 104 -20.52 10.32 12.25
CA PRO A 104 -20.68 9.81 13.60
C PRO A 104 -19.35 9.27 14.16
N PRO A 105 -19.20 9.20 15.50
CA PRO A 105 -17.95 8.79 16.15
C PRO A 105 -17.42 7.43 15.66
N THR A 106 -18.30 6.45 15.48
CA THR A 106 -17.92 5.11 14.98
C THR A 106 -17.33 5.15 13.56
N ALA A 107 -17.97 5.90 12.66
CA ALA A 107 -17.45 6.06 11.29
C ALA A 107 -16.13 6.85 11.27
N TRP A 108 -15.94 7.77 12.21
CA TRP A 108 -14.68 8.47 12.39
C TRP A 108 -13.55 7.53 12.83
N ASP A 109 -13.82 6.66 13.78
CA ASP A 109 -12.81 5.71 14.27
C ASP A 109 -12.43 4.69 13.21
N ASP A 110 -13.40 4.20 12.43
CA ASP A 110 -13.16 3.33 11.28
C ASP A 110 -12.34 4.02 10.18
N PHE A 111 -12.68 5.29 9.88
CA PHE A 111 -11.93 6.08 8.90
C PHE A 111 -10.48 6.29 9.35
N LEU A 112 -10.27 6.67 10.61
CA LEU A 112 -8.93 6.84 11.16
C LEU A 112 -8.15 5.52 11.22
N PHE A 113 -8.81 4.41 11.54
CA PHE A 113 -8.15 3.10 11.60
C PHE A 113 -7.60 2.70 10.24
N GLY A 114 -8.42 2.77 9.19
CA GLY A 114 -8.00 2.45 7.83
C GLY A 114 -6.83 3.33 7.34
N LEU A 115 -6.92 4.65 7.60
CA LEU A 115 -5.83 5.57 7.28
C LEU A 115 -4.54 5.27 8.07
N LYS A 116 -4.65 5.00 9.37
CA LYS A 116 -3.48 4.68 10.21
C LYS A 116 -2.77 3.42 9.71
N VAL A 117 -3.51 2.36 9.45
CA VAL A 117 -2.92 1.09 8.98
C VAL A 117 -2.21 1.30 7.65
N GLY A 118 -2.87 1.92 6.68
CA GLY A 118 -2.30 2.15 5.37
C GLY A 118 -1.10 3.12 5.40
N TRP A 119 -1.27 4.27 6.04
CA TRP A 119 -0.24 5.32 6.05
C TRP A 119 0.98 4.97 6.89
N ILE A 120 0.77 4.43 8.10
CA ILE A 120 1.88 4.00 8.97
C ILE A 120 2.60 2.80 8.34
N GLY A 121 1.87 1.83 7.78
CA GLY A 121 2.46 0.70 7.08
C GLY A 121 3.30 1.14 5.88
N TRP A 122 2.79 2.08 5.07
CA TRP A 122 3.54 2.68 3.98
C TRP A 122 4.81 3.38 4.47
N PHE A 123 4.70 4.22 5.50
CA PHE A 123 5.83 4.98 6.05
C PHE A 123 6.91 4.06 6.62
N LEU A 124 6.53 3.07 7.43
CA LEU A 124 7.48 2.15 8.06
C LEU A 124 8.22 1.29 7.03
N GLN A 125 7.58 0.94 5.92
CA GLN A 125 8.20 0.17 4.85
C GLN A 125 9.06 1.03 3.91
N TYR A 126 8.69 2.28 3.70
CA TYR A 126 9.38 3.18 2.77
C TYR A 126 10.57 3.90 3.41
N PHE A 127 10.38 4.39 4.62
CA PHE A 127 11.34 5.26 5.32
C PHE A 127 12.75 4.66 5.46
N PRO A 128 12.92 3.35 5.76
CA PRO A 128 14.25 2.77 5.83
C PRO A 128 15.05 2.89 4.53
N PHE A 129 14.39 2.81 3.38
CA PHE A 129 15.06 2.93 2.08
C PHE A 129 15.56 4.35 1.80
N LEU A 130 14.91 5.38 2.35
CA LEU A 130 15.37 6.76 2.26
C LEU A 130 16.65 7.02 3.08
N LEU A 131 16.85 6.24 4.15
CA LEU A 131 18.02 6.36 5.02
C LEU A 131 19.19 5.47 4.59
N MET A 132 18.91 4.43 3.79
CA MET A 132 19.94 3.50 3.35
C MET A 132 20.84 4.13 2.28
N GLY A 133 22.14 4.21 2.56
CA GLY A 133 23.19 4.64 1.60
C GLY A 133 23.64 3.52 0.64
N ARG A 134 22.78 2.55 0.32
CA ARG A 134 23.09 1.40 -0.56
C ARG A 134 22.38 1.49 -1.90
N VAL A 135 22.83 0.69 -2.86
CA VAL A 135 22.13 0.51 -4.13
C VAL A 135 20.72 -0.03 -3.87
N THR A 136 19.73 0.63 -4.42
CA THR A 136 18.32 0.29 -4.28
C THR A 136 17.67 0.09 -5.64
N TYR A 137 16.58 -0.68 -5.66
CA TYR A 137 15.89 -1.09 -6.89
C TYR A 137 14.38 -0.93 -6.73
N LEU A 138 13.68 -0.70 -7.83
CA LEU A 138 12.22 -0.48 -7.85
C LEU A 138 11.41 -1.58 -7.14
N HIS A 139 11.85 -2.85 -7.22
CA HIS A 139 11.11 -3.95 -6.61
C HIS A 139 11.04 -3.88 -5.08
N HIS A 140 11.94 -3.14 -4.44
CA HIS A 140 11.87 -2.90 -2.98
C HIS A 140 10.64 -2.07 -2.60
N TYR A 141 10.05 -1.32 -3.54
CA TYR A 141 8.85 -0.54 -3.30
C TYR A 141 7.55 -1.35 -3.31
N LEU A 142 7.54 -2.58 -3.84
CA LEU A 142 6.32 -3.38 -3.97
C LEU A 142 5.57 -3.60 -2.64
N PRO A 143 6.24 -3.96 -1.52
CA PRO A 143 5.54 -4.06 -0.22
C PRO A 143 4.97 -2.73 0.25
N THR A 144 5.69 -1.64 -0.01
CA THR A 144 5.26 -0.27 0.31
C THR A 144 4.04 0.13 -0.53
N LEU A 145 4.06 -0.19 -1.82
CA LEU A 145 2.95 0.06 -2.75
C LEU A 145 1.66 -0.62 -2.28
N TYR A 146 1.75 -1.82 -1.71
CA TYR A 146 0.59 -2.51 -1.14
C TYR A 146 -0.15 -1.63 -0.12
N PHE A 147 0.57 -1.01 0.82
CA PHE A 147 -0.04 -0.11 1.80
C PHE A 147 -0.59 1.18 1.16
N ALA A 148 0.08 1.71 0.15
CA ALA A 148 -0.43 2.86 -0.61
C ALA A 148 -1.75 2.53 -1.33
N VAL A 149 -1.87 1.33 -1.90
CA VAL A 149 -3.12 0.84 -2.52
C VAL A 149 -4.22 0.67 -1.47
N LEU A 150 -3.91 0.21 -0.26
CA LEU A 150 -4.89 0.16 0.83
C LEU A 150 -5.45 1.55 1.15
N VAL A 151 -4.60 2.59 1.17
CA VAL A 151 -5.07 3.97 1.37
C VAL A 151 -5.97 4.41 0.21
N LEU A 152 -5.60 4.10 -1.03
CA LEU A 152 -6.42 4.41 -2.21
C LEU A 152 -7.81 3.77 -2.09
N VAL A 153 -7.86 2.47 -1.84
CA VAL A 153 -9.13 1.72 -1.72
C VAL A 153 -9.96 2.25 -0.54
N HIS A 154 -9.33 2.56 0.59
CA HIS A 154 -10.00 3.11 1.76
C HIS A 154 -10.63 4.48 1.47
N LEU A 155 -9.93 5.37 0.76
CA LEU A 155 -10.49 6.66 0.36
C LEU A 155 -11.61 6.51 -0.67
N LEU A 156 -11.45 5.62 -1.64
CA LEU A 156 -12.51 5.33 -2.61
C LEU A 156 -13.74 4.77 -1.91
N ASP A 157 -13.58 3.82 -0.98
CA ASP A 157 -14.68 3.30 -0.17
C ASP A 157 -15.37 4.42 0.61
N HIS A 158 -14.58 5.26 1.28
CA HIS A 158 -15.09 6.37 2.08
C HIS A 158 -15.98 7.33 1.28
N PHE A 159 -15.59 7.69 0.05
CA PHE A 159 -16.31 8.68 -0.75
C PHE A 159 -17.40 8.09 -1.66
N LEU A 160 -17.19 6.89 -2.17
CA LEU A 160 -18.06 6.32 -3.20
C LEU A 160 -19.03 5.26 -2.67
N TRP A 161 -18.58 4.40 -1.76
CA TRP A 161 -19.39 3.24 -1.33
C TRP A 161 -19.91 3.34 0.08
N ASN A 162 -19.31 4.21 0.90
CA ASN A 162 -19.66 4.30 2.30
C ASN A 162 -20.93 5.13 2.51
N ASP A 163 -22.04 4.45 2.77
CA ASP A 163 -23.25 5.09 3.27
C ASP A 163 -23.12 5.24 4.78
N VAL A 164 -22.81 6.43 5.24
CA VAL A 164 -22.68 6.77 6.68
C VAL A 164 -23.93 6.38 7.47
N THR A 165 -25.08 6.28 6.81
CA THR A 165 -26.36 5.89 7.41
C THR A 165 -26.56 4.39 7.56
N ALA A 166 -25.79 3.56 6.86
CA ALA A 166 -25.97 2.09 6.81
C ALA A 166 -24.97 1.32 7.68
N ARG A 167 -23.95 1.97 8.25
CA ARG A 167 -22.98 1.27 9.09
C ARG A 167 -23.61 0.86 10.41
N THR A 168 -23.97 -0.41 10.48
CA THR A 168 -24.02 -1.13 11.74
C THR A 168 -22.60 -1.20 12.29
N SER A 169 -22.34 -0.55 13.40
CA SER A 169 -21.05 -0.67 14.09
C SER A 169 -20.82 -2.15 14.41
N MET A 170 -19.80 -2.74 13.79
CA MET A 170 -19.34 -4.07 14.15
C MET A 170 -18.60 -3.94 15.48
N ASP A 171 -19.22 -4.37 16.56
CA ASP A 171 -18.57 -4.38 17.87
C ASP A 171 -17.58 -5.56 17.92
N TRP A 172 -16.33 -5.24 17.65
CA TRP A 172 -15.23 -6.19 17.68
C TRP A 172 -15.04 -6.85 19.05
N SER A 173 -15.41 -6.17 20.14
CA SER A 173 -15.32 -6.73 21.48
C SER A 173 -16.30 -7.89 21.68
N ILE A 174 -17.48 -7.77 21.10
CA ILE A 174 -18.51 -8.82 21.09
C ILE A 174 -18.13 -9.93 20.12
N PHE A 175 -17.58 -9.60 18.94
CA PHE A 175 -17.11 -10.58 17.96
C PHE A 175 -16.01 -11.47 18.53
N LEU A 176 -14.99 -10.88 19.16
CA LEU A 176 -13.89 -11.61 19.78
C LEU A 176 -14.36 -12.49 20.95
N ARG A 177 -15.43 -12.10 21.63
CA ARG A 177 -15.98 -12.84 22.78
C ARG A 177 -16.96 -13.95 22.39
N THR A 178 -17.73 -13.77 21.34
CA THR A 178 -18.84 -14.66 20.98
C THR A 178 -18.74 -15.31 19.61
N GLY A 179 -17.81 -14.87 18.75
CA GLY A 179 -17.71 -15.29 17.36
C GLY A 179 -18.91 -14.88 16.50
N ARG A 180 -19.82 -14.05 17.01
CA ARG A 180 -21.00 -13.58 16.30
C ARG A 180 -20.89 -12.11 15.96
N VAL A 181 -21.22 -11.78 14.74
CA VAL A 181 -21.41 -10.39 14.30
C VAL A 181 -22.76 -9.90 14.86
N VAL A 182 -22.72 -9.07 15.88
CA VAL A 182 -23.92 -8.41 16.41
C VAL A 182 -24.03 -7.05 15.76
N SER A 183 -25.03 -6.91 14.89
CA SER A 183 -25.41 -5.61 14.35
C SER A 183 -26.13 -4.81 15.42
N THR A 184 -25.43 -3.91 16.10
CA THR A 184 -26.07 -2.94 17.01
C THR A 184 -26.75 -1.87 16.17
N LYS A 185 -28.09 -1.94 16.06
CA LYS A 185 -28.87 -0.79 15.57
C LYS A 185 -28.56 0.38 16.51
N LEU A 186 -28.14 1.51 15.96
CA LEU A 186 -27.94 2.75 16.70
C LEU A 186 -29.16 2.99 17.60
N ASN A 187 -28.89 3.19 18.89
CA ASN A 187 -29.93 3.53 19.85
C ASN A 187 -30.47 4.92 19.48
N PRO A 188 -31.77 5.08 19.13
CA PRO A 188 -32.33 6.35 18.68
C PRO A 188 -32.36 7.43 19.76
N PHE A 189 -31.95 7.13 20.99
CA PHE A 189 -31.97 8.04 22.13
C PHE A 189 -30.65 8.73 22.46
N VAL A 190 -29.56 8.49 21.70
CA VAL A 190 -28.38 9.33 21.87
C VAL A 190 -28.58 10.58 21.01
N HIS A 191 -29.16 11.60 21.63
CA HIS A 191 -29.22 12.96 21.15
C HIS A 191 -27.79 13.53 21.10
N ASP A 192 -26.98 13.11 20.09
CA ASP A 192 -25.84 13.90 19.70
C ASP A 192 -26.36 15.08 18.86
N THR A 193 -26.44 16.24 19.50
CA THR A 193 -26.90 17.53 18.96
C THR A 193 -25.91 18.12 17.94
N ALA A 194 -25.03 17.34 17.36
CA ALA A 194 -24.24 17.72 16.21
C ALA A 194 -25.00 17.31 14.95
N ALA A 195 -25.63 18.26 14.30
CA ALA A 195 -26.30 18.07 13.02
C ALA A 195 -25.26 17.57 11.99
N THR A 196 -25.13 16.24 11.87
CA THR A 196 -24.52 15.65 10.70
C THR A 196 -25.47 15.92 9.54
N VAL A 197 -25.05 16.75 8.58
CA VAL A 197 -25.76 16.86 7.32
C VAL A 197 -25.44 15.59 6.55
N PRO A 198 -26.34 14.62 6.47
CA PRO A 198 -26.09 13.43 5.68
C PRO A 198 -26.05 13.84 4.23
N GLY A 199 -24.89 13.70 3.59
CA GLY A 199 -24.83 13.75 2.14
C GLY A 199 -25.81 12.71 1.58
N LYS A 200 -26.57 13.08 0.53
CA LYS A 200 -27.50 12.15 -0.12
C LYS A 200 -26.71 10.93 -0.60
N PRO A 201 -27.04 9.72 -0.16
CA PRO A 201 -26.31 8.53 -0.57
C PRO A 201 -26.37 8.35 -2.09
N LEU A 202 -25.27 7.98 -2.70
CA LEU A 202 -25.24 7.63 -4.12
C LEU A 202 -26.16 6.41 -4.37
N SER A 203 -26.91 6.45 -5.47
CA SER A 203 -27.76 5.32 -5.82
C SER A 203 -26.91 4.05 -6.04
N PRO A 204 -27.44 2.84 -5.72
CA PRO A 204 -26.70 1.60 -5.94
C PRO A 204 -26.25 1.41 -7.39
N GLN A 205 -27.04 1.90 -8.35
CA GLN A 205 -26.69 1.88 -9.76
C GLN A 205 -25.44 2.70 -10.07
N ILE A 206 -25.35 3.94 -9.53
CA ILE A 206 -24.17 4.80 -9.70
C ILE A 206 -22.95 4.13 -9.09
N LYS A 207 -23.05 3.55 -7.89
CA LYS A 207 -21.95 2.82 -7.24
C LYS A 207 -21.44 1.67 -8.10
N ASN A 208 -22.34 0.85 -8.62
CA ASN A 208 -21.99 -0.29 -9.46
C ASN A 208 -21.38 0.14 -10.80
N VAL A 209 -21.92 1.19 -11.42
CA VAL A 209 -21.36 1.75 -12.67
C VAL A 209 -19.97 2.32 -12.43
N THR A 210 -19.76 3.05 -11.33
CA THR A 210 -18.45 3.60 -10.99
C THR A 210 -17.43 2.50 -10.73
N PHE A 211 -17.82 1.45 -10.01
CA PHE A 211 -16.95 0.28 -9.79
C PHE A 211 -16.59 -0.38 -11.12
N ALA A 212 -17.58 -0.69 -11.96
CA ALA A 212 -17.37 -1.30 -13.25
C ALA A 212 -16.46 -0.45 -14.16
N ALA A 213 -16.64 0.87 -14.16
CA ALA A 213 -15.81 1.81 -14.92
C ALA A 213 -14.35 1.79 -14.43
N ILE A 214 -14.11 1.87 -13.12
CA ILE A 214 -12.77 1.80 -12.56
C ILE A 214 -12.12 0.45 -12.90
N ALA A 215 -12.84 -0.66 -12.70
CA ALA A 215 -12.35 -2.00 -13.00
C ALA A 215 -12.01 -2.16 -14.49
N ALA A 216 -12.87 -1.66 -15.38
CA ALA A 216 -12.63 -1.71 -16.81
C ALA A 216 -11.38 -0.92 -17.22
N VAL A 217 -11.22 0.31 -16.71
CA VAL A 217 -10.05 1.15 -17.01
C VAL A 217 -8.76 0.49 -16.51
N VAL A 218 -8.75 0.00 -15.27
CA VAL A 218 -7.58 -0.71 -14.70
C VAL A 218 -7.24 -1.95 -15.53
N THR A 219 -8.25 -2.71 -15.96
CA THR A 219 -8.08 -3.92 -16.78
C THR A 219 -7.53 -3.58 -18.16
N VAL A 220 -8.07 -2.59 -18.85
CA VAL A 220 -7.58 -2.14 -20.17
C VAL A 220 -6.12 -1.71 -20.08
N VAL A 221 -5.77 -0.91 -19.09
CA VAL A 221 -4.38 -0.47 -18.89
C VAL A 221 -3.48 -1.64 -18.52
N PHE A 222 -3.95 -2.60 -17.72
CA PHE A 222 -3.20 -3.82 -17.44
C PHE A 222 -2.87 -4.58 -18.73
N PHE A 223 -3.84 -4.83 -19.60
CA PHE A 223 -3.60 -5.52 -20.87
C PHE A 223 -2.70 -4.71 -21.81
N TRP A 224 -2.82 -3.39 -21.82
CA TRP A 224 -1.93 -2.53 -22.61
C TRP A 224 -0.46 -2.69 -22.21
N PHE A 225 -0.17 -2.75 -20.92
CA PHE A 225 1.20 -2.91 -20.39
C PHE A 225 1.62 -4.37 -20.22
N SER A 226 0.73 -5.33 -20.43
CA SER A 226 1.01 -6.76 -20.21
C SER A 226 2.15 -7.27 -21.09
N GLY A 227 2.29 -6.77 -22.30
CA GLY A 227 3.39 -7.12 -23.21
C GLY A 227 4.76 -6.85 -22.59
N ALA A 228 4.93 -5.71 -21.91
CA ALA A 228 6.17 -5.38 -21.23
C ALA A 228 6.48 -6.32 -20.06
N SER A 229 5.44 -6.74 -19.33
CA SER A 229 5.56 -7.59 -18.13
C SER A 229 5.71 -9.08 -18.46
N PHE A 230 5.06 -9.55 -19.55
CA PHE A 230 5.09 -10.97 -19.96
C PHE A 230 6.12 -11.29 -21.03
N GLY A 231 6.92 -10.33 -21.45
CA GLY A 231 8.00 -10.48 -22.39
C GLY A 231 7.65 -10.01 -23.80
N MET A 232 8.27 -8.93 -24.20
CA MET A 232 8.21 -8.43 -25.59
C MET A 232 9.29 -9.10 -26.42
N VAL A 233 8.90 -9.63 -27.57
CA VAL A 233 9.81 -9.94 -28.66
C VAL A 233 9.88 -8.67 -29.53
N LEU A 234 10.91 -7.85 -29.31
CA LEU A 234 11.19 -6.76 -30.23
C LEU A 234 11.93 -7.38 -31.45
N SER A 235 11.20 -7.60 -32.54
CA SER A 235 11.84 -7.74 -33.87
C SER A 235 12.46 -6.40 -34.20
N LEU A 236 13.78 -6.33 -34.16
CA LEU A 236 14.55 -5.25 -34.77
C LEU A 236 14.54 -5.41 -36.26
#